data_300ae254767f317488ca592faf29c816
#
_entry.id   300ae254767f317488ca592faf29c816
#
_cell.length_a   1.000
_cell.length_b   1.000
_cell.length_c   1.000
_cell.angle_alpha   90.00
_cell.angle_beta   90.00
_cell.angle_gamma   90.00
#
_symmetry.space_group_name_H-M   'P 1'
#
loop_
_entity.id
_entity.type
_entity.pdbx_description
1 polymer ?
#
loop_
_entity_poly.entity_id
_entity_poly.type
_entity_poly.pdbx_seq_one_letter_code
_entity_poly.pdbx_strand_id
1 'polypeptide(L)'
;LVVLAVLVGTTTVVGATTSGATPTSAIPRSPGDKPATAGTSKVSAYWLVASDGGVFSFGGAGFYGSTGGTHLNKPIVGMAGTSDSHGYWLVASDGGIFAFGDAAFYGSMGGTRLNKPVVGMTANPNGKGYWMVASDGGIFSFGSAPFYGSMGAHHLNQPVVGMAATPDGKGYWLVAADGGIFAFGDAAFFGSTGNIHLNQPIVGMTTAPGGKGYWFTAADGGVFAFGKAPFYGSLGNVPQSRPVVAMAADRQGDGYWFTNQNGAVTAYGGAVYWGSAPQVLNEPVVGMAEADATGHFTGSPYPSGSYGYDISNYQCGNLPASPHTVGLVQVVGESMGKTNPCLVAEAAWAGAGLNLYVYLTYGVASSSNDPACQTSASPAACNYGFDAALDAFSKATAARVDTSVAWWLDIEPAPPGIPGWSSYLAANAALVQGAIDGLHFEGLNGVGIYASPGSWSGIVGSDYSPAVPYWAADWDIAPAITCNNVKSLYRGLPRGPVQIVQYSSPSYPYPAGGMSTAFDDDYAC
;
A
#
# COMPACT_ATOMS: atom_id res chain seq x y z
N LEU A 1 26.84 8.34 -38.57
CA LEU A 1 27.46 9.60 -38.14
C LEU A 1 26.36 10.65 -38.01
N VAL A 2 25.90 10.93 -36.78
CA VAL A 2 25.09 12.11 -36.49
C VAL A 2 25.73 12.79 -35.28
N VAL A 3 26.20 14.01 -35.55
CA VAL A 3 26.89 14.88 -34.60
C VAL A 3 25.86 15.52 -33.68
N LEU A 4 26.06 15.37 -32.37
CA LEU A 4 25.25 16.05 -31.36
C LEU A 4 25.95 17.35 -30.98
N ALA A 5 25.32 18.49 -31.24
CA ALA A 5 25.81 19.80 -30.83
C ALA A 5 25.40 20.06 -29.38
N VAL A 6 26.41 20.29 -28.53
CA VAL A 6 26.24 20.75 -27.13
C VAL A 6 26.21 22.27 -27.16
N LEU A 7 25.09 22.87 -26.77
CA LEU A 7 24.97 24.31 -26.49
C LEU A 7 25.29 24.57 -25.01
N VAL A 8 26.40 25.24 -24.76
CA VAL A 8 26.75 25.80 -23.45
C VAL A 8 26.11 27.21 -23.36
N GLY A 9 25.11 27.34 -22.50
CA GLY A 9 24.49 28.63 -22.19
C GLY A 9 25.07 29.22 -20.90
N THR A 10 25.66 30.42 -21.03
CA THR A 10 26.15 31.23 -19.92
C THR A 10 24.99 31.92 -19.20
N THR A 11 24.92 31.74 -17.88
CA THR A 11 23.93 32.38 -17.01
C THR A 11 24.40 33.78 -16.60
N THR A 12 23.66 34.82 -16.98
CA THR A 12 23.73 36.16 -16.37
C THR A 12 22.64 36.30 -15.30
N VAL A 13 23.06 36.66 -14.09
CA VAL A 13 22.18 36.98 -12.97
C VAL A 13 21.63 38.40 -13.15
N VAL A 14 20.31 38.55 -13.23
CA VAL A 14 19.62 39.83 -13.13
C VAL A 14 18.70 39.80 -11.91
N GLY A 15 18.89 40.78 -11.02
CA GLY A 15 18.15 40.90 -9.78
C GLY A 15 16.65 41.18 -10.01
N ALA A 16 15.81 40.54 -9.23
CA ALA A 16 14.37 40.71 -9.24
C ALA A 16 13.91 41.74 -8.22
N THR A 17 13.20 42.75 -8.68
CA THR A 17 12.40 43.69 -7.87
C THR A 17 11.01 43.11 -7.64
N THR A 18 10.55 43.15 -6.39
CA THR A 18 9.22 42.72 -5.96
C THR A 18 8.13 43.68 -6.51
N SER A 19 7.15 43.13 -7.23
CA SER A 19 5.86 43.80 -7.44
C SER A 19 4.73 42.79 -7.20
N GLY A 20 3.77 43.20 -6.34
CA GLY A 20 2.64 42.38 -5.93
C GLY A 20 1.69 42.06 -7.09
N ALA A 21 1.24 40.83 -7.14
CA ALA A 21 0.16 40.39 -8.02
C ALA A 21 -1.09 40.04 -7.22
N THR A 22 -2.18 40.72 -7.55
CA THR A 22 -3.55 40.45 -7.12
C THR A 22 -4.05 39.12 -7.67
N PRO A 23 -4.93 38.39 -6.97
CA PRO A 23 -5.44 37.08 -7.45
C PRO A 23 -6.40 37.29 -8.62
N THR A 24 -6.10 36.65 -9.74
CA THR A 24 -6.95 36.64 -10.93
C THR A 24 -8.07 35.60 -10.77
N SER A 25 -9.28 36.04 -11.09
CA SER A 25 -10.55 35.35 -11.06
C SER A 25 -10.58 34.01 -11.80
N ALA A 26 -11.39 33.10 -11.25
CA ALA A 26 -11.75 31.81 -11.83
C ALA A 26 -12.34 31.96 -13.25
N ILE A 27 -11.86 31.12 -14.17
CA ILE A 27 -12.42 30.95 -15.51
C ILE A 27 -13.77 30.22 -15.40
N PRO A 28 -14.87 30.71 -16.02
CA PRO A 28 -16.16 30.01 -16.01
C PRO A 28 -16.10 28.76 -16.89
N ARG A 29 -16.57 27.61 -16.35
CA ARG A 29 -16.78 26.39 -17.13
C ARG A 29 -17.90 26.57 -18.13
N SER A 30 -17.69 26.03 -19.35
CA SER A 30 -18.70 25.95 -20.40
C SER A 30 -19.88 25.04 -19.99
N PRO A 31 -21.15 25.38 -20.30
CA PRO A 31 -22.29 24.52 -20.02
C PRO A 31 -22.34 23.39 -21.09
N GLY A 32 -21.82 22.24 -20.77
CA GLY A 32 -21.83 21.08 -21.67
C GLY A 32 -21.02 19.88 -21.18
N ASP A 33 -20.18 20.02 -20.17
CA ASP A 33 -19.43 18.91 -19.64
C ASP A 33 -20.33 18.03 -18.76
N LYS A 34 -20.76 16.91 -19.35
CA LYS A 34 -21.41 15.82 -18.64
C LYS A 34 -20.50 15.39 -17.48
N PRO A 35 -21.00 15.26 -16.24
CA PRO A 35 -20.16 14.76 -15.14
C PRO A 35 -19.69 13.37 -15.54
N ALA A 36 -18.37 13.15 -15.53
CA ALA A 36 -17.81 11.82 -15.59
C ALA A 36 -18.48 11.01 -14.47
N THR A 37 -19.15 9.94 -14.83
CA THR A 37 -19.61 8.93 -13.88
C THR A 37 -18.41 8.56 -13.03
N ALA A 38 -18.48 8.81 -11.73
CA ALA A 38 -17.49 8.36 -10.77
C ALA A 38 -17.48 6.82 -10.82
N GLY A 39 -16.62 6.26 -11.67
CA GLY A 39 -16.17 4.89 -11.53
C GLY A 39 -15.48 4.83 -10.17
N THR A 40 -15.84 3.87 -9.36
CA THR A 40 -15.13 3.53 -8.13
C THR A 40 -13.66 3.32 -8.49
N SER A 41 -12.82 4.30 -8.17
CA SER A 41 -11.38 4.20 -8.40
C SER A 41 -10.89 3.10 -7.48
N LYS A 42 -10.53 1.95 -8.04
CA LYS A 42 -9.97 0.84 -7.28
C LYS A 42 -8.64 1.30 -6.72
N VAL A 43 -8.46 1.19 -5.41
CA VAL A 43 -7.18 1.49 -4.76
C VAL A 43 -6.22 0.36 -5.08
N SER A 44 -5.00 0.70 -5.51
CA SER A 44 -3.95 -0.29 -5.77
C SER A 44 -3.31 -0.75 -4.48
N ALA A 45 -3.03 -2.03 -4.41
CA ALA A 45 -2.37 -2.76 -3.35
C ALA A 45 -1.19 -3.56 -3.95
N TYR A 46 -0.48 -4.36 -3.17
CA TYR A 46 0.59 -5.20 -3.71
C TYR A 46 0.84 -6.47 -2.91
N TRP A 47 1.41 -7.45 -3.59
CA TRP A 47 2.01 -8.63 -2.99
C TRP A 47 3.53 -8.56 -3.13
N LEU A 48 4.23 -9.13 -2.13
CA LEU A 48 5.63 -9.51 -2.21
C LEU A 48 5.74 -11.01 -2.18
N VAL A 49 6.75 -11.56 -2.85
CA VAL A 49 7.05 -12.99 -2.80
C VAL A 49 8.52 -13.22 -2.46
N ALA A 50 8.78 -14.11 -1.50
CA ALA A 50 10.11 -14.56 -1.15
C ALA A 50 10.55 -15.78 -1.98
N SER A 51 11.84 -16.11 -1.99
CA SER A 51 12.39 -17.19 -2.81
C SER A 51 11.95 -18.60 -2.39
N ASP A 52 11.44 -18.78 -1.16
CA ASP A 52 10.75 -19.98 -0.68
C ASP A 52 9.27 -20.02 -1.08
N GLY A 53 8.78 -18.95 -1.73
CA GLY A 53 7.40 -18.74 -2.12
C GLY A 53 6.51 -18.32 -0.97
N GLY A 54 7.05 -17.80 0.14
CA GLY A 54 6.31 -17.04 1.13
C GLY A 54 5.72 -15.79 0.47
N VAL A 55 4.43 -15.54 0.66
CA VAL A 55 3.72 -14.39 0.09
C VAL A 55 3.29 -13.45 1.21
N PHE A 56 3.52 -12.16 1.01
CA PHE A 56 3.09 -11.09 1.90
C PHE A 56 2.12 -10.19 1.15
N SER A 57 0.96 -9.94 1.75
CA SER A 57 -0.13 -9.15 1.16
C SER A 57 -0.23 -7.79 1.86
N PHE A 58 -0.35 -6.71 1.09
CA PHE A 58 -0.40 -5.34 1.61
C PHE A 58 -1.51 -4.53 0.95
N GLY A 59 -2.09 -3.59 1.71
CA GLY A 59 -3.07 -2.65 1.18
C GLY A 59 -4.42 -3.26 0.82
N GLY A 60 -4.80 -4.36 1.48
CA GLY A 60 -6.03 -5.07 1.16
C GLY A 60 -5.92 -6.06 -0.01
N ALA A 61 -4.70 -6.35 -0.48
CA ALA A 61 -4.46 -7.47 -1.38
C ALA A 61 -4.79 -8.79 -0.67
N GLY A 62 -5.62 -9.63 -1.28
CA GLY A 62 -6.02 -10.91 -0.69
C GLY A 62 -4.83 -11.88 -0.54
N PHE A 63 -4.75 -12.59 0.59
CA PHE A 63 -3.84 -13.74 0.71
C PHE A 63 -4.56 -15.02 0.29
N TYR A 64 -4.03 -15.70 -0.72
CA TYR A 64 -4.66 -16.89 -1.30
C TYR A 64 -3.86 -18.16 -1.06
N GLY A 65 -2.71 -18.06 -0.40
CA GLY A 65 -1.82 -19.18 -0.07
C GLY A 65 -0.36 -18.92 -0.48
N SER A 66 0.52 -19.81 -0.06
CA SER A 66 1.96 -19.69 -0.32
C SER A 66 2.61 -21.07 -0.38
N THR A 67 3.84 -21.14 -0.89
CA THR A 67 4.69 -22.35 -0.76
C THR A 67 5.70 -22.21 0.38
N GLY A 68 5.67 -21.14 1.15
CA GLY A 68 6.51 -20.95 2.33
C GLY A 68 6.35 -22.12 3.31
N GLY A 69 7.47 -22.74 3.69
CA GLY A 69 7.47 -23.98 4.49
C GLY A 69 7.31 -25.28 3.68
N THR A 70 7.11 -25.22 2.37
CA THR A 70 7.11 -26.37 1.46
C THR A 70 8.50 -26.52 0.82
N HIS A 71 9.03 -27.75 0.77
CA HIS A 71 10.29 -27.97 0.06
C HIS A 71 10.09 -27.80 -1.45
N LEU A 72 10.78 -26.82 -2.03
CA LEU A 72 10.79 -26.57 -3.47
C LEU A 72 12.02 -27.18 -4.13
N ASN A 73 11.85 -27.75 -5.33
CA ASN A 73 12.99 -28.25 -6.12
C ASN A 73 13.90 -27.10 -6.58
N LYS A 74 13.32 -25.93 -6.85
CA LYS A 74 14.01 -24.70 -7.26
C LYS A 74 13.33 -23.48 -6.63
N PRO A 75 14.09 -22.40 -6.34
CA PRO A 75 13.53 -21.20 -5.72
C PRO A 75 12.52 -20.50 -6.63
N ILE A 76 11.55 -19.86 -6.02
CA ILE A 76 10.68 -18.88 -6.70
C ILE A 76 11.53 -17.70 -7.16
N VAL A 77 11.21 -17.15 -8.33
CA VAL A 77 11.91 -16.03 -8.98
C VAL A 77 10.97 -14.90 -9.41
N GLY A 78 9.66 -15.07 -9.23
CA GLY A 78 8.69 -14.04 -9.58
C GLY A 78 7.25 -14.47 -9.32
N MET A 79 6.35 -13.51 -9.48
CA MET A 79 4.91 -13.70 -9.36
C MET A 79 4.16 -12.85 -10.37
N ALA A 80 2.90 -13.20 -10.63
CA ALA A 80 1.96 -12.38 -11.38
C ALA A 80 0.55 -12.55 -10.78
N GLY A 81 -0.18 -11.44 -10.59
CA GLY A 81 -1.57 -11.45 -10.15
C GLY A 81 -2.54 -11.83 -11.27
N THR A 82 -3.73 -12.34 -10.90
CA THR A 82 -4.87 -12.42 -11.83
C THR A 82 -5.41 -11.02 -12.13
N SER A 83 -6.07 -10.86 -13.27
CA SER A 83 -6.57 -9.54 -13.73
C SER A 83 -7.62 -8.91 -12.81
N ASP A 84 -8.26 -9.70 -11.97
CA ASP A 84 -9.23 -9.28 -10.96
C ASP A 84 -8.67 -9.29 -9.54
N SER A 85 -7.38 -9.66 -9.39
CA SER A 85 -6.66 -9.75 -8.13
C SER A 85 -7.24 -10.74 -7.09
N HIS A 86 -8.01 -11.76 -7.53
CA HIS A 86 -8.52 -12.83 -6.67
C HIS A 86 -7.60 -14.06 -6.63
N GLY A 87 -6.41 -13.97 -7.20
CA GLY A 87 -5.40 -14.99 -7.19
C GLY A 87 -4.06 -14.54 -7.75
N TYR A 88 -3.09 -15.42 -7.72
CA TYR A 88 -1.76 -15.18 -8.29
C TYR A 88 -1.05 -16.48 -8.64
N TRP A 89 -0.10 -16.37 -9.54
CA TRP A 89 0.87 -17.42 -9.88
C TRP A 89 2.23 -17.07 -9.32
N LEU A 90 2.93 -18.07 -8.78
CA LEU A 90 4.36 -18.01 -8.48
C LEU A 90 5.10 -18.86 -9.50
N VAL A 91 6.26 -18.40 -9.97
CA VAL A 91 7.11 -19.13 -10.89
C VAL A 91 8.44 -19.45 -10.25
N ALA A 92 8.85 -20.73 -10.33
CA ALA A 92 10.17 -21.19 -9.91
C ALA A 92 11.19 -21.09 -11.06
N SER A 93 12.49 -21.09 -10.74
CA SER A 93 13.56 -20.94 -11.73
C SER A 93 13.68 -22.12 -12.71
N ASP A 94 13.07 -23.27 -12.42
CA ASP A 94 12.91 -24.39 -13.36
C ASP A 94 11.64 -24.30 -14.21
N GLY A 95 10.87 -23.19 -14.04
CA GLY A 95 9.60 -22.97 -14.72
C GLY A 95 8.43 -23.72 -14.09
N GLY A 96 8.58 -24.26 -12.87
CA GLY A 96 7.47 -24.75 -12.05
C GLY A 96 6.50 -23.61 -11.75
N ILE A 97 5.19 -23.86 -11.83
CA ILE A 97 4.14 -22.89 -11.53
C ILE A 97 3.30 -23.35 -10.34
N PHE A 98 3.06 -22.44 -9.41
CA PHE A 98 2.14 -22.61 -8.29
C PHE A 98 1.02 -21.58 -8.42
N ALA A 99 -0.23 -22.03 -8.42
CA ALA A 99 -1.41 -21.20 -8.62
C ALA A 99 -2.23 -21.14 -7.32
N PHE A 100 -2.63 -19.94 -6.92
CA PHE A 100 -3.37 -19.70 -5.69
C PHE A 100 -4.59 -18.82 -5.94
N GLY A 101 -5.63 -19.01 -5.11
CA GLY A 101 -6.91 -18.33 -5.29
C GLY A 101 -7.63 -18.84 -6.53
N ASP A 102 -8.15 -17.93 -7.35
CA ASP A 102 -8.81 -18.25 -8.62
C ASP A 102 -7.86 -18.38 -9.82
N ALA A 103 -6.54 -18.23 -9.58
CA ALA A 103 -5.52 -18.38 -10.61
C ALA A 103 -5.52 -19.80 -11.19
N ALA A 104 -6.01 -19.95 -12.43
CA ALA A 104 -6.08 -21.26 -13.08
C ALA A 104 -4.67 -21.73 -13.52
N PHE A 105 -4.37 -23.00 -13.37
CA PHE A 105 -3.13 -23.61 -13.87
C PHE A 105 -3.26 -23.89 -15.37
N TYR A 106 -2.39 -23.30 -16.18
CA TYR A 106 -2.37 -23.45 -17.65
C TYR A 106 -1.21 -24.31 -18.16
N GLY A 107 -0.30 -24.72 -17.28
CA GLY A 107 0.87 -25.55 -17.61
C GLY A 107 2.15 -24.99 -17.00
N SER A 108 3.23 -25.76 -17.07
CA SER A 108 4.54 -25.40 -16.50
C SER A 108 5.69 -26.04 -17.26
N MET A 109 6.91 -25.54 -17.00
CA MET A 109 8.14 -26.17 -17.47
C MET A 109 8.82 -27.02 -16.37
N GLY A 110 8.26 -27.06 -15.17
CA GLY A 110 8.75 -27.89 -14.06
C GLY A 110 8.87 -29.36 -14.49
N GLY A 111 10.05 -29.94 -14.32
CA GLY A 111 10.37 -31.28 -14.83
C GLY A 111 10.89 -31.35 -16.27
N THR A 112 10.87 -30.24 -17.01
CA THR A 112 11.50 -30.11 -18.34
C THR A 112 12.90 -29.52 -18.20
N ARG A 113 13.91 -30.10 -18.85
CA ARG A 113 15.25 -29.51 -18.83
C ARG A 113 15.27 -28.23 -19.66
N LEU A 114 15.54 -27.11 -19.02
CA LEU A 114 15.71 -25.81 -19.64
C LEU A 114 17.17 -25.54 -20.00
N ASN A 115 17.44 -24.83 -21.09
CA ASN A 115 18.79 -24.37 -21.44
C ASN A 115 19.30 -23.32 -20.44
N LYS A 116 18.41 -22.43 -19.99
CA LYS A 116 18.66 -21.37 -19.01
C LYS A 116 17.48 -21.28 -18.03
N PRO A 117 17.72 -20.84 -16.78
CA PRO A 117 16.67 -20.72 -15.80
C PRO A 117 15.63 -19.67 -16.20
N VAL A 118 14.38 -19.89 -15.81
CA VAL A 118 13.34 -18.85 -15.80
C VAL A 118 13.72 -17.76 -14.81
N VAL A 119 13.46 -16.50 -15.16
CA VAL A 119 13.79 -15.30 -14.36
C VAL A 119 12.58 -14.42 -14.09
N GLY A 120 11.42 -14.72 -14.69
CA GLY A 120 10.20 -13.96 -14.46
C GLY A 120 9.02 -14.47 -15.27
N MET A 121 7.86 -13.92 -14.96
CA MET A 121 6.61 -14.20 -15.66
C MET A 121 5.74 -12.92 -15.75
N THR A 122 4.78 -12.94 -16.67
CA THR A 122 3.71 -11.95 -16.72
C THR A 122 2.40 -12.63 -17.13
N ALA A 123 1.29 -12.21 -16.52
CA ALA A 123 -0.03 -12.70 -16.87
C ALA A 123 -0.48 -12.14 -18.23
N ASN A 124 -1.25 -12.92 -18.98
CA ASN A 124 -2.00 -12.36 -20.10
C ASN A 124 -3.16 -11.53 -19.54
N PRO A 125 -3.32 -10.25 -19.94
CA PRO A 125 -4.37 -9.37 -19.44
C PRO A 125 -5.80 -9.91 -19.59
N ASN A 126 -6.03 -10.88 -20.48
CA ASN A 126 -7.33 -11.55 -20.58
C ASN A 126 -7.62 -12.56 -19.46
N GLY A 127 -6.68 -12.76 -18.53
CA GLY A 127 -6.80 -13.68 -17.38
C GLY A 127 -6.70 -15.17 -17.72
N LYS A 128 -6.46 -15.56 -18.98
CA LYS A 128 -6.54 -16.96 -19.44
C LYS A 128 -5.20 -17.54 -19.89
N GLY A 129 -4.12 -17.13 -19.27
CA GLY A 129 -2.78 -17.61 -19.57
C GLY A 129 -1.67 -16.71 -19.05
N TYR A 130 -0.45 -17.10 -19.28
CA TYR A 130 0.75 -16.36 -18.88
C TYR A 130 1.93 -16.68 -19.79
N TRP A 131 2.91 -15.80 -19.76
CA TRP A 131 4.23 -16.02 -20.35
C TRP A 131 5.26 -16.13 -19.25
N MET A 132 6.27 -16.99 -19.46
CA MET A 132 7.49 -17.04 -18.68
C MET A 132 8.68 -16.73 -19.56
N VAL A 133 9.69 -16.08 -19.02
CA VAL A 133 10.94 -15.75 -19.71
C VAL A 133 12.14 -16.40 -19.02
N ALA A 134 13.01 -17.03 -19.82
CA ALA A 134 14.31 -17.51 -19.35
C ALA A 134 15.40 -16.42 -19.52
N SER A 135 16.52 -16.56 -18.81
CA SER A 135 17.61 -15.58 -18.83
C SER A 135 18.32 -15.44 -20.20
N ASP A 136 18.14 -16.39 -21.11
CA ASP A 136 18.55 -16.29 -22.52
C ASP A 136 17.51 -15.63 -23.43
N GLY A 137 16.38 -15.15 -22.83
CA GLY A 137 15.26 -14.56 -23.55
C GLY A 137 14.36 -15.59 -24.22
N GLY A 138 14.48 -16.88 -23.90
CA GLY A 138 13.53 -17.91 -24.27
C GLY A 138 12.17 -17.65 -23.65
N ILE A 139 11.09 -17.79 -24.44
CA ILE A 139 9.71 -17.54 -23.99
C ILE A 139 8.93 -18.85 -23.97
N PHE A 140 8.18 -19.06 -22.89
CA PHE A 140 7.21 -20.16 -22.73
C PHE A 140 5.82 -19.56 -22.55
N SER A 141 4.89 -19.94 -23.45
CA SER A 141 3.52 -19.44 -23.48
C SER A 141 2.55 -20.53 -23.03
N PHE A 142 1.64 -20.20 -22.14
CA PHE A 142 0.64 -21.13 -21.59
C PHE A 142 -0.77 -20.56 -21.63
N GLY A 143 -1.76 -21.46 -21.75
CA GLY A 143 -3.15 -21.09 -21.88
C GLY A 143 -3.42 -20.35 -23.20
N SER A 144 -4.16 -19.24 -23.11
CA SER A 144 -4.46 -18.39 -24.28
C SER A 144 -3.39 -17.32 -24.57
N ALA A 145 -2.23 -17.37 -23.91
CA ALA A 145 -1.14 -16.43 -24.14
C ALA A 145 -0.41 -16.75 -25.47
N PRO A 146 -0.52 -15.90 -26.51
CA PRO A 146 0.09 -16.20 -27.81
C PRO A 146 1.61 -16.02 -27.78
N PHE A 147 2.35 -16.82 -28.56
CA PHE A 147 3.77 -16.62 -28.77
C PHE A 147 4.02 -15.57 -29.86
N TYR A 148 4.75 -14.50 -29.52
CA TYR A 148 5.07 -13.40 -30.43
C TYR A 148 6.54 -13.38 -30.87
N GLY A 149 7.39 -14.21 -30.29
CA GLY A 149 8.82 -14.32 -30.58
C GLY A 149 9.67 -14.45 -29.32
N SER A 150 10.95 -14.69 -29.47
CA SER A 150 11.90 -14.87 -28.35
C SER A 150 13.33 -14.51 -28.77
N MET A 151 14.20 -14.36 -27.76
CA MET A 151 15.64 -14.18 -27.95
C MET A 151 16.43 -15.47 -27.72
N GLY A 152 15.80 -16.58 -27.33
CA GLY A 152 16.46 -17.83 -26.92
C GLY A 152 17.40 -18.51 -27.92
N ALA A 153 17.41 -18.06 -29.19
CA ALA A 153 18.35 -18.51 -30.21
C ALA A 153 19.42 -17.46 -30.56
N HIS A 154 19.40 -16.30 -29.88
CA HIS A 154 20.28 -15.18 -30.17
C HIS A 154 21.31 -14.98 -29.07
N HIS A 155 22.50 -14.51 -29.44
CA HIS A 155 23.49 -14.08 -28.47
C HIS A 155 23.07 -12.75 -27.85
N LEU A 156 22.99 -12.69 -26.51
CA LEU A 156 22.72 -11.49 -25.75
C LEU A 156 24.01 -10.97 -25.10
N ASN A 157 24.18 -9.65 -25.06
CA ASN A 157 25.32 -9.04 -24.34
C ASN A 157 25.18 -9.23 -22.82
N GLN A 158 23.95 -9.13 -22.32
CA GLN A 158 23.59 -9.36 -20.92
C GLN A 158 22.33 -10.23 -20.83
N PRO A 159 22.17 -11.00 -19.76
CA PRO A 159 20.98 -11.85 -19.60
C PRO A 159 19.71 -11.02 -19.48
N VAL A 160 18.58 -11.58 -19.95
CA VAL A 160 17.25 -11.06 -19.64
C VAL A 160 16.98 -11.23 -18.15
N VAL A 161 16.37 -10.22 -17.53
CA VAL A 161 16.05 -10.16 -16.10
C VAL A 161 14.58 -9.93 -15.80
N GLY A 162 13.76 -9.62 -16.82
CA GLY A 162 12.33 -9.39 -16.64
C GLY A 162 11.58 -9.27 -17.95
N MET A 163 10.26 -9.27 -17.84
CA MET A 163 9.33 -9.08 -18.95
C MET A 163 8.07 -8.34 -18.50
N ALA A 164 7.39 -7.70 -19.43
CA ALA A 164 6.08 -7.10 -19.21
C ALA A 164 5.21 -7.25 -20.45
N ALA A 165 3.91 -7.53 -20.28
CA ALA A 165 2.96 -7.63 -21.38
C ALA A 165 2.44 -6.24 -21.81
N THR A 166 2.01 -6.12 -23.08
CA THR A 166 1.18 -4.98 -23.51
C THR A 166 -0.20 -5.07 -22.84
N PRO A 167 -0.87 -3.94 -22.53
CA PRO A 167 -2.16 -3.95 -21.85
C PRO A 167 -3.28 -4.70 -22.57
N ASP A 168 -3.19 -4.87 -23.89
CA ASP A 168 -4.15 -5.63 -24.69
C ASP A 168 -3.74 -7.10 -24.91
N GLY A 169 -2.56 -7.49 -24.39
CA GLY A 169 -2.04 -8.85 -24.49
C GLY A 169 -1.59 -9.29 -25.86
N LYS A 170 -1.34 -8.33 -26.78
CA LYS A 170 -0.90 -8.63 -28.16
C LYS A 170 0.61 -8.50 -28.39
N GLY A 171 1.36 -8.28 -27.32
CA GLY A 171 2.80 -8.21 -27.32
C GLY A 171 3.40 -8.24 -25.94
N TYR A 172 4.73 -8.21 -25.87
CA TYR A 172 5.50 -8.10 -24.63
C TYR A 172 6.87 -7.51 -24.89
N TRP A 173 7.44 -6.95 -23.85
CA TRP A 173 8.84 -6.51 -23.80
C TRP A 173 9.64 -7.45 -22.92
N LEU A 174 10.91 -7.67 -23.30
CA LEU A 174 11.93 -8.27 -22.43
C LEU A 174 12.98 -7.22 -22.14
N VAL A 175 13.46 -7.16 -20.90
CA VAL A 175 14.55 -6.28 -20.48
C VAL A 175 15.78 -7.10 -20.08
N ALA A 176 16.95 -6.72 -20.58
CA ALA A 176 18.22 -7.29 -20.18
C ALA A 176 18.86 -6.50 -19.02
N ALA A 177 19.86 -7.07 -18.35
CA ALA A 177 20.53 -6.46 -17.20
C ALA A 177 21.25 -5.13 -17.51
N ASP A 178 21.62 -4.90 -18.78
CA ASP A 178 22.15 -3.62 -19.28
C ASP A 178 21.04 -2.63 -19.68
N GLY A 179 19.77 -3.03 -19.53
CA GLY A 179 18.59 -2.29 -19.96
C GLY A 179 18.35 -2.30 -21.48
N GLY A 180 18.97 -3.24 -22.20
CA GLY A 180 18.58 -3.58 -23.57
C GLY A 180 17.13 -4.06 -23.60
N ILE A 181 16.34 -3.59 -24.58
CA ILE A 181 14.92 -3.95 -24.76
C ILE A 181 14.72 -4.75 -26.04
N PHE A 182 13.92 -5.82 -25.90
CA PHE A 182 13.43 -6.60 -27.02
C PHE A 182 11.90 -6.55 -27.01
N ALA A 183 11.30 -6.07 -28.10
CA ALA A 183 9.87 -5.88 -28.24
C ALA A 183 9.30 -6.89 -29.24
N PHE A 184 8.22 -7.56 -28.88
CA PHE A 184 7.57 -8.59 -29.68
C PHE A 184 6.06 -8.34 -29.77
N GLY A 185 5.47 -8.78 -30.89
CA GLY A 185 4.06 -8.51 -31.18
C GLY A 185 3.84 -7.03 -31.50
N ASP A 186 2.85 -6.42 -30.87
CA ASP A 186 2.55 -4.99 -31.01
C ASP A 186 3.28 -4.08 -30.01
N ALA A 187 4.17 -4.64 -29.19
CA ALA A 187 4.95 -3.91 -28.21
C ALA A 187 5.85 -2.87 -28.87
N ALA A 188 5.56 -1.58 -28.66
CA ALA A 188 6.34 -0.49 -29.24
C ALA A 188 7.66 -0.26 -28.47
N PHE A 189 8.73 0.07 -29.19
CA PHE A 189 10.00 0.46 -28.58
C PHE A 189 9.97 1.95 -28.20
N PHE A 190 10.22 2.26 -26.91
CA PHE A 190 10.22 3.62 -26.39
C PHE A 190 11.62 4.13 -25.99
N GLY A 191 12.62 3.26 -26.00
CA GLY A 191 14.01 3.56 -25.63
C GLY A 191 14.62 2.47 -24.75
N SER A 192 15.91 2.56 -24.51
CA SER A 192 16.68 1.60 -23.70
C SER A 192 17.91 2.26 -23.07
N THR A 193 18.51 1.59 -22.07
CA THR A 193 19.79 1.98 -21.50
C THR A 193 20.97 1.13 -22.01
N GLY A 194 20.74 0.23 -22.97
CA GLY A 194 21.74 -0.72 -23.46
C GLY A 194 23.05 -0.12 -24.02
N ASN A 195 23.08 1.18 -24.27
CA ASN A 195 24.28 1.93 -24.68
C ASN A 195 24.77 2.92 -23.60
N ILE A 196 24.24 2.87 -22.40
CA ILE A 196 24.59 3.75 -21.28
C ILE A 196 25.30 2.91 -20.21
N HIS A 197 26.38 3.43 -19.65
CA HIS A 197 27.01 2.80 -18.48
C HIS A 197 26.10 2.95 -17.27
N LEU A 198 25.65 1.85 -16.70
CA LEU A 198 24.84 1.81 -15.48
C LEU A 198 25.74 1.57 -14.26
N ASN A 199 25.46 2.25 -13.15
CA ASN A 199 26.16 2.00 -11.88
C ASN A 199 25.84 0.60 -11.31
N GLN A 200 24.58 0.17 -11.50
CA GLN A 200 24.09 -1.15 -11.10
C GLN A 200 23.20 -1.72 -12.21
N PRO A 201 23.12 -3.06 -12.34
CA PRO A 201 22.31 -3.70 -13.37
C PRO A 201 20.83 -3.42 -13.19
N ILE A 202 20.08 -3.41 -14.30
CA ILE A 202 18.62 -3.45 -14.27
C ILE A 202 18.18 -4.79 -13.66
N VAL A 203 17.16 -4.75 -12.82
CA VAL A 203 16.59 -5.92 -12.13
C VAL A 203 15.11 -6.16 -12.43
N GLY A 204 14.42 -5.20 -13.07
CA GLY A 204 13.02 -5.36 -13.43
C GLY A 204 12.49 -4.22 -14.28
N MET A 205 11.30 -4.44 -14.81
CA MET A 205 10.53 -3.46 -15.56
C MET A 205 9.03 -3.55 -15.25
N THR A 206 8.32 -2.45 -15.44
CA THR A 206 6.87 -2.41 -15.44
C THR A 206 6.35 -1.44 -16.50
N THR A 207 5.14 -1.68 -17.02
CA THR A 207 4.53 -0.84 -18.04
C THR A 207 3.75 0.33 -17.43
N ALA A 208 3.83 1.49 -18.09
CA ALA A 208 2.91 2.58 -17.78
C ALA A 208 1.49 2.23 -18.26
N PRO A 209 0.44 2.59 -17.52
CA PRO A 209 -0.93 2.36 -17.92
C PRO A 209 -1.21 2.87 -19.34
N GLY A 210 -1.96 2.07 -20.10
CA GLY A 210 -2.22 2.33 -21.52
C GLY A 210 -1.08 1.95 -22.47
N GLY A 211 0.01 1.34 -21.97
CA GLY A 211 1.07 0.76 -22.81
C GLY A 211 1.88 1.73 -23.65
N LYS A 212 1.91 3.02 -23.27
CA LYS A 212 2.61 4.09 -24.02
C LYS A 212 3.99 4.45 -23.45
N GLY A 213 4.53 3.58 -22.63
CA GLY A 213 5.83 3.73 -21.97
C GLY A 213 6.06 2.63 -20.96
N TYR A 214 7.24 2.62 -20.37
CA TYR A 214 7.65 1.68 -19.32
C TYR A 214 8.71 2.31 -18.42
N TRP A 215 8.87 1.72 -17.27
CA TRP A 215 9.94 2.02 -16.33
C TRP A 215 10.86 0.81 -16.18
N PHE A 216 12.16 1.07 -15.98
CA PHE A 216 13.14 0.09 -15.50
C PHE A 216 13.61 0.51 -14.11
N THR A 217 13.92 -0.45 -13.28
CA THR A 217 14.62 -0.20 -12.03
C THR A 217 15.94 -0.96 -12.00
N ALA A 218 16.99 -0.27 -11.54
CA ALA A 218 18.30 -0.86 -11.28
C ALA A 218 18.40 -1.34 -9.83
N ALA A 219 19.40 -2.18 -9.52
CA ALA A 219 19.59 -2.76 -8.20
C ALA A 219 19.91 -1.72 -7.10
N ASP A 220 20.38 -0.51 -7.47
CA ASP A 220 20.54 0.64 -6.57
C ASP A 220 19.25 1.46 -6.40
N GLY A 221 18.15 1.03 -7.04
CA GLY A 221 16.88 1.75 -7.05
C GLY A 221 16.84 2.94 -8.01
N GLY A 222 17.81 3.06 -8.92
CA GLY A 222 17.76 3.99 -10.05
C GLY A 222 16.57 3.66 -10.95
N VAL A 223 15.85 4.68 -11.42
CA VAL A 223 14.69 4.52 -12.33
C VAL A 223 14.96 5.18 -13.66
N PHE A 224 14.63 4.48 -14.73
CA PHE A 224 14.67 4.96 -16.11
C PHE A 224 13.26 4.92 -16.68
N ALA A 225 12.73 6.08 -17.08
CA ALA A 225 11.39 6.23 -17.63
C ALA A 225 11.46 6.46 -19.15
N PHE A 226 10.68 5.72 -19.92
CA PHE A 226 10.67 5.78 -21.37
C PHE A 226 9.26 5.98 -21.94
N GLY A 227 9.18 6.64 -23.08
CA GLY A 227 7.91 6.96 -23.73
C GLY A 227 7.11 7.99 -22.95
N LYS A 228 5.86 7.68 -22.62
CA LYS A 228 4.99 8.54 -21.82
C LYS A 228 4.96 8.16 -20.33
N ALA A 229 5.86 7.29 -19.88
CA ALA A 229 5.98 6.95 -18.48
C ALA A 229 6.54 8.14 -17.67
N PRO A 230 5.79 8.73 -16.71
CA PRO A 230 6.29 9.85 -15.92
C PRO A 230 7.35 9.39 -14.92
N PHE A 231 8.32 10.26 -14.61
CA PHE A 231 9.28 10.01 -13.55
C PHE A 231 8.75 10.56 -12.22
N TYR A 232 8.60 9.70 -11.20
CA TYR A 232 8.08 10.07 -9.89
C TYR A 232 9.14 10.12 -8.80
N GLY A 233 10.34 9.64 -9.05
CA GLY A 233 11.47 9.61 -8.13
C GLY A 233 12.29 8.32 -8.23
N SER A 234 13.42 8.27 -7.52
CA SER A 234 14.31 7.11 -7.52
C SER A 234 15.18 7.07 -6.25
N LEU A 235 15.72 5.88 -5.96
CA LEU A 235 16.68 5.66 -4.88
C LEU A 235 18.14 5.70 -5.34
N GLY A 236 18.42 5.91 -6.64
CA GLY A 236 19.76 5.77 -7.24
C GLY A 236 20.89 6.61 -6.61
N ASN A 237 20.57 7.62 -5.79
CA ASN A 237 21.53 8.41 -5.03
C ASN A 237 21.44 8.20 -3.51
N VAL A 238 20.61 7.23 -3.07
CA VAL A 238 20.42 6.90 -1.66
C VAL A 238 21.09 5.56 -1.38
N PRO A 239 22.06 5.49 -0.46
CA PRO A 239 22.69 4.21 -0.10
C PRO A 239 21.66 3.19 0.35
N GLN A 240 21.58 2.07 -0.34
CA GLN A 240 20.68 0.97 0.01
C GLN A 240 21.41 -0.08 0.85
N SER A 241 20.79 -0.52 1.96
CA SER A 241 21.33 -1.60 2.80
C SER A 241 21.29 -2.96 2.08
N ARG A 242 20.34 -3.11 1.16
CA ARG A 242 20.15 -4.28 0.29
C ARG A 242 19.70 -3.84 -1.10
N PRO A 243 20.06 -4.59 -2.17
CA PRO A 243 19.65 -4.23 -3.51
C PRO A 243 18.13 -4.28 -3.69
N VAL A 244 17.61 -3.36 -4.49
CA VAL A 244 16.25 -3.45 -5.05
C VAL A 244 16.18 -4.68 -5.95
N VAL A 245 15.06 -5.40 -5.92
CA VAL A 245 14.86 -6.66 -6.66
C VAL A 245 13.63 -6.63 -7.56
N ALA A 246 12.65 -5.77 -7.28
CA ALA A 246 11.44 -5.68 -8.08
C ALA A 246 10.82 -4.28 -8.00
N MET A 247 9.99 -3.96 -9.00
CA MET A 247 9.10 -2.81 -9.02
C MET A 247 7.72 -3.21 -9.55
N ALA A 248 6.70 -2.48 -9.12
CA ALA A 248 5.35 -2.56 -9.66
C ALA A 248 4.80 -1.14 -9.86
N ALA A 249 4.07 -0.91 -10.95
CA ALA A 249 3.37 0.35 -11.17
C ALA A 249 2.03 0.32 -10.44
N ASP A 250 1.62 1.47 -9.92
CA ASP A 250 0.25 1.70 -9.52
C ASP A 250 -0.66 1.61 -10.76
N ARG A 251 -1.82 0.99 -10.62
CA ARG A 251 -2.81 0.81 -11.69
C ARG A 251 -3.31 2.12 -12.28
N GLN A 252 -3.40 3.18 -11.47
CA GLN A 252 -3.74 4.52 -11.93
C GLN A 252 -2.62 5.14 -12.76
N GLY A 253 -1.39 4.65 -12.59
CA GLY A 253 -0.20 5.11 -13.30
C GLY A 253 0.33 6.45 -12.83
N ASP A 254 -0.05 6.87 -11.64
CA ASP A 254 0.41 8.08 -11.00
C ASP A 254 1.54 7.83 -9.98
N GLY A 255 2.01 6.57 -9.87
CA GLY A 255 3.13 6.17 -9.03
C GLY A 255 3.65 4.77 -9.28
N TYR A 256 4.61 4.35 -8.47
CA TYR A 256 5.18 3.00 -8.45
C TYR A 256 5.82 2.66 -7.10
N TRP A 257 5.98 1.36 -6.85
CA TRP A 257 6.68 0.82 -5.69
C TRP A 257 7.95 0.10 -6.11
N PHE A 258 8.93 0.08 -5.19
CA PHE A 258 10.08 -0.81 -5.22
C PHE A 258 10.09 -1.69 -3.98
N THR A 259 10.67 -2.87 -4.11
CA THR A 259 11.03 -3.69 -2.96
C THR A 259 12.49 -4.12 -3.05
N ASN A 260 13.15 -4.22 -1.90
CA ASN A 260 14.49 -4.78 -1.79
C ASN A 260 14.45 -6.23 -1.29
N GLN A 261 15.60 -6.89 -1.21
CA GLN A 261 15.70 -8.28 -0.76
C GLN A 261 15.20 -8.53 0.67
N ASN A 262 15.17 -7.49 1.52
CA ASN A 262 14.60 -7.60 2.88
C ASN A 262 13.09 -7.39 2.90
N GLY A 263 12.47 -7.13 1.75
CA GLY A 263 11.05 -6.83 1.66
C GLY A 263 10.67 -5.42 2.09
N ALA A 264 11.65 -4.52 2.29
CA ALA A 264 11.35 -3.11 2.48
C ALA A 264 10.80 -2.51 1.19
N VAL A 265 9.68 -1.81 1.29
CA VAL A 265 8.98 -1.18 0.17
C VAL A 265 9.19 0.33 0.23
N THR A 266 9.39 0.93 -0.93
CA THR A 266 9.41 2.39 -1.11
C THR A 266 8.39 2.76 -2.18
N ALA A 267 7.57 3.77 -1.92
CA ALA A 267 6.53 4.27 -2.81
C ALA A 267 6.90 5.64 -3.38
N TYR A 268 6.59 5.89 -4.64
CA TYR A 268 6.78 7.17 -5.32
C TYR A 268 5.54 7.61 -6.09
N GLY A 269 5.36 8.93 -6.19
CA GLY A 269 4.20 9.52 -6.84
C GLY A 269 2.93 9.34 -6.03
N GLY A 270 1.83 8.97 -6.67
CA GLY A 270 0.55 8.68 -6.04
C GLY A 270 0.42 7.25 -5.49
N ALA A 271 1.46 6.40 -5.65
CA ALA A 271 1.45 5.04 -5.12
C ALA A 271 1.43 5.06 -3.58
N VAL A 272 0.42 4.41 -2.98
CA VAL A 272 0.26 4.40 -1.53
C VAL A 272 1.19 3.35 -0.92
N TYR A 273 1.96 3.74 0.10
CA TYR A 273 2.74 2.80 0.91
C TYR A 273 1.82 2.03 1.86
N TRP A 274 1.81 0.71 1.77
CA TRP A 274 0.97 -0.18 2.58
C TRP A 274 1.76 -1.04 3.57
N GLY A 275 3.06 -0.82 3.67
CA GLY A 275 3.94 -1.57 4.56
C GLY A 275 5.03 -2.35 3.85
N SER A 276 5.87 -2.99 4.65
CA SER A 276 7.03 -3.79 4.23
C SER A 276 6.96 -5.17 4.87
N ALA A 277 7.65 -6.15 4.27
CA ALA A 277 7.73 -7.47 4.89
C ALA A 277 8.43 -7.41 6.26
N PRO A 278 8.19 -8.37 7.19
CA PRO A 278 8.84 -8.43 8.50
C PRO A 278 10.37 -8.37 8.38
N GLN A 279 11.05 -7.76 9.37
CA GLN A 279 12.53 -7.60 9.33
C GLN A 279 13.30 -8.92 9.29
N VAL A 280 12.71 -10.01 9.79
CA VAL A 280 13.32 -11.34 9.76
C VAL A 280 12.54 -12.21 8.80
N LEU A 281 13.10 -12.39 7.61
CA LEU A 281 12.61 -13.30 6.60
C LEU A 281 13.42 -14.61 6.63
N ASN A 282 12.77 -15.74 6.38
CA ASN A 282 13.46 -17.01 6.21
C ASN A 282 14.29 -16.99 4.91
N GLU A 283 13.75 -16.37 3.86
CA GLU A 283 14.36 -16.26 2.55
C GLU A 283 14.12 -14.87 1.95
N PRO A 284 15.02 -14.37 1.07
CA PRO A 284 14.92 -13.03 0.53
C PRO A 284 13.69 -12.86 -0.38
N VAL A 285 13.11 -11.65 -0.38
CA VAL A 285 12.11 -11.24 -1.38
C VAL A 285 12.76 -11.19 -2.76
N VAL A 286 12.04 -11.69 -3.76
CA VAL A 286 12.48 -11.82 -5.15
C VAL A 286 11.49 -11.23 -6.17
N GLY A 287 10.30 -10.85 -5.73
CA GLY A 287 9.27 -10.32 -6.63
C GLY A 287 8.22 -9.49 -5.95
N MET A 288 7.55 -8.67 -6.74
CA MET A 288 6.40 -7.84 -6.36
C MET A 288 5.39 -7.88 -7.50
N ALA A 289 4.12 -7.89 -7.16
CA ALA A 289 3.04 -7.69 -8.13
C ALA A 289 2.01 -6.69 -7.59
N GLU A 290 1.48 -5.88 -8.48
CA GLU A 290 0.34 -5.01 -8.17
C GLU A 290 -0.92 -5.86 -8.00
N ALA A 291 -1.78 -5.42 -7.11
CA ALA A 291 -3.09 -5.97 -6.82
C ALA A 291 -4.14 -4.87 -6.74
N ASP A 292 -5.39 -5.22 -6.98
CA ASP A 292 -6.51 -4.41 -6.48
C ASP A 292 -6.61 -4.63 -4.96
N ALA A 293 -6.94 -3.61 -4.22
CA ALA A 293 -7.42 -3.76 -2.85
C ALA A 293 -8.80 -4.47 -2.89
N THR A 294 -8.79 -5.77 -3.21
CA THR A 294 -10.00 -6.53 -3.53
C THR A 294 -10.65 -7.18 -2.33
N GLY A 295 -10.08 -7.03 -1.14
CA GLY A 295 -10.51 -8.04 -0.20
C GLY A 295 -10.68 -7.72 1.26
N HIS A 296 -10.42 -6.52 1.72
CA HIS A 296 -10.75 -6.28 3.13
C HIS A 296 -11.50 -4.99 3.44
N PHE A 297 -11.78 -4.13 2.46
CA PHE A 297 -12.49 -2.88 2.73
C PHE A 297 -13.57 -2.50 1.72
N THR A 298 -14.04 -3.41 0.89
CA THR A 298 -15.26 -3.22 0.06
C THR A 298 -16.55 -3.57 0.82
N GLY A 299 -16.42 -4.10 2.03
CA GLY A 299 -17.48 -4.32 2.99
C GLY A 299 -16.94 -4.13 4.40
N SER A 300 -17.74 -3.66 5.32
CA SER A 300 -17.44 -3.72 6.75
C SER A 300 -17.02 -5.15 7.11
N PRO A 301 -15.98 -5.39 7.92
CA PRO A 301 -15.68 -6.73 8.45
C PRO A 301 -16.83 -7.26 9.31
N TYR A 302 -17.80 -6.42 9.56
CA TYR A 302 -19.00 -6.74 10.32
C TYR A 302 -20.20 -6.81 9.40
N PRO A 303 -21.19 -7.70 9.68
CA PRO A 303 -22.47 -7.65 8.98
C PRO A 303 -23.08 -6.24 9.10
N SER A 304 -23.45 -5.63 7.99
CA SER A 304 -24.09 -4.30 8.01
C SER A 304 -25.34 -4.31 8.90
N GLY A 305 -25.45 -3.29 9.73
CA GLY A 305 -26.51 -3.21 10.73
C GLY A 305 -26.20 -3.90 12.06
N SER A 306 -24.99 -4.43 12.23
CA SER A 306 -24.54 -4.93 13.54
C SER A 306 -24.28 -3.79 14.51
N TYR A 307 -24.50 -4.05 15.79
CA TYR A 307 -24.29 -3.11 16.89
C TYR A 307 -23.14 -3.57 17.79
N GLY A 308 -22.45 -2.64 18.39
CA GLY A 308 -21.37 -2.89 19.33
C GLY A 308 -21.09 -1.73 20.26
N TYR A 309 -19.96 -1.79 20.91
CA TYR A 309 -19.50 -0.79 21.85
C TYR A 309 -18.00 -0.57 21.70
N ASP A 310 -17.55 0.65 21.89
CA ASP A 310 -16.16 0.92 22.20
C ASP A 310 -15.96 1.05 23.71
N ILE A 311 -14.85 0.52 24.18
CA ILE A 311 -14.48 0.52 25.58
C ILE A 311 -13.01 0.88 25.78
N SER A 312 -12.75 1.61 26.83
CA SER A 312 -11.45 2.09 27.24
C SER A 312 -11.13 1.73 28.69
N ASN A 313 -9.96 2.10 29.16
CA ASN A 313 -9.57 1.94 30.53
C ASN A 313 -10.53 2.61 31.58
N TYR A 314 -11.44 3.46 31.13
CA TYR A 314 -12.47 4.07 32.01
C TYR A 314 -13.59 3.11 32.36
N GLN A 315 -13.91 2.14 31.51
CA GLN A 315 -14.94 1.12 31.73
C GLN A 315 -14.40 -0.14 32.41
N CYS A 316 -13.15 -0.13 32.86
CA CYS A 316 -12.46 -1.24 33.49
C CYS A 316 -13.31 -1.95 34.58
N GLY A 317 -13.68 -3.20 34.34
CA GLY A 317 -14.50 -4.00 35.26
C GLY A 317 -16.01 -3.73 35.20
N ASN A 318 -16.49 -2.84 34.34
CA ASN A 318 -17.90 -2.50 34.17
C ASN A 318 -18.28 -2.58 32.68
N LEU A 319 -18.33 -3.80 32.14
CA LEU A 319 -18.54 -4.07 30.73
C LEU A 319 -20.02 -4.20 30.35
N PRO A 320 -20.45 -3.77 29.16
CA PRO A 320 -21.83 -3.91 28.69
C PRO A 320 -22.26 -5.38 28.64
N ALA A 321 -23.53 -5.62 28.91
CA ALA A 321 -24.10 -6.96 28.77
C ALA A 321 -24.28 -7.32 27.29
N SER A 322 -24.04 -8.59 26.92
CA SER A 322 -24.37 -9.11 25.58
C SER A 322 -25.87 -8.98 25.24
N PRO A 323 -26.24 -8.95 23.92
CA PRO A 323 -25.41 -9.28 22.77
C PRO A 323 -24.78 -8.05 22.09
N HIS A 324 -23.53 -8.20 21.65
CA HIS A 324 -22.85 -7.29 20.74
C HIS A 324 -22.09 -8.11 19.69
N THR A 325 -21.90 -7.54 18.50
CA THR A 325 -21.17 -8.16 17.40
C THR A 325 -19.90 -7.41 17.06
N VAL A 326 -19.73 -6.21 17.60
CA VAL A 326 -18.55 -5.36 17.46
C VAL A 326 -18.10 -4.97 18.87
N GLY A 327 -16.82 -5.17 19.16
CA GLY A 327 -16.21 -4.73 20.41
C GLY A 327 -14.88 -4.04 20.10
N LEU A 328 -14.81 -2.72 20.30
CA LEU A 328 -13.60 -1.94 20.12
C LEU A 328 -12.94 -1.73 21.49
N VAL A 329 -11.66 -2.13 21.61
CA VAL A 329 -10.94 -2.17 22.88
C VAL A 329 -9.68 -1.31 22.80
N GLN A 330 -9.55 -0.37 23.70
CA GLN A 330 -8.36 0.48 23.81
C GLN A 330 -7.14 -0.31 24.28
N VAL A 331 -6.03 -0.22 23.53
CA VAL A 331 -4.75 -0.85 23.92
C VAL A 331 -3.89 0.09 24.74
N VAL A 332 -3.74 1.33 24.26
CA VAL A 332 -2.92 2.37 24.87
C VAL A 332 -3.79 3.59 25.11
N GLY A 333 -3.83 4.02 26.36
CA GLY A 333 -4.58 5.20 26.78
C GLY A 333 -3.81 6.49 26.48
N GLU A 334 -4.32 7.60 26.97
CA GLU A 334 -4.03 9.04 26.79
C GLU A 334 -2.56 9.47 26.58
N SER A 335 -1.58 8.59 26.66
CA SER A 335 -0.17 8.87 26.35
C SER A 335 0.59 7.60 25.99
N MET A 336 1.55 7.72 25.08
CA MET A 336 2.48 6.64 24.76
C MET A 336 3.09 6.08 26.06
N GLY A 337 3.10 4.75 26.20
CA GLY A 337 3.63 4.07 27.36
C GLY A 337 2.60 3.61 28.40
N LYS A 338 1.37 4.14 28.42
CA LYS A 338 0.31 3.70 29.32
C LYS A 338 -0.55 2.61 28.68
N THR A 339 -0.39 1.37 29.16
CA THR A 339 -1.25 0.25 28.74
C THR A 339 -2.58 0.31 29.44
N ASN A 340 -3.67 -0.04 28.77
CA ASN A 340 -4.96 -0.28 29.37
C ASN A 340 -4.85 -1.45 30.39
N PRO A 341 -5.08 -1.23 31.67
CA PRO A 341 -4.91 -2.27 32.68
C PRO A 341 -5.94 -3.41 32.57
N CYS A 342 -7.05 -3.18 31.88
CA CYS A 342 -8.11 -4.15 31.66
C CYS A 342 -8.12 -4.79 30.29
N LEU A 343 -7.13 -4.50 29.44
CA LEU A 343 -7.04 -4.95 28.05
C LEU A 343 -7.39 -6.43 27.85
N VAL A 344 -6.89 -7.33 28.71
CA VAL A 344 -7.15 -8.78 28.60
C VAL A 344 -8.62 -9.12 28.86
N ALA A 345 -9.22 -8.51 29.87
CA ALA A 345 -10.62 -8.75 30.23
C ALA A 345 -11.58 -8.18 29.17
N GLU A 346 -11.27 -7.02 28.66
CA GLU A 346 -12.04 -6.34 27.63
C GLU A 346 -11.94 -7.05 26.27
N ALA A 347 -10.74 -7.52 25.88
CA ALA A 347 -10.57 -8.33 24.70
C ALA A 347 -11.32 -9.68 24.80
N ALA A 348 -11.33 -10.31 25.97
CA ALA A 348 -12.12 -11.51 26.21
C ALA A 348 -13.63 -11.25 26.13
N TRP A 349 -14.08 -10.09 26.61
CA TRP A 349 -15.47 -9.65 26.49
C TRP A 349 -15.86 -9.42 25.02
N ALA A 350 -15.01 -8.74 24.22
CA ALA A 350 -15.26 -8.49 22.80
C ALA A 350 -15.31 -9.79 21.96
N GLY A 351 -14.57 -10.82 22.37
CA GLY A 351 -14.62 -12.16 21.75
C GLY A 351 -14.35 -12.12 20.24
N ALA A 352 -15.24 -12.73 19.44
CA ALA A 352 -15.12 -12.80 17.99
C ALA A 352 -15.32 -11.44 17.29
N GLY A 353 -15.88 -10.45 17.99
CA GLY A 353 -16.06 -9.09 17.49
C GLY A 353 -14.92 -8.14 17.84
N LEU A 354 -13.80 -8.65 18.37
CA LEU A 354 -12.67 -7.85 18.84
C LEU A 354 -12.08 -6.97 17.73
N ASN A 355 -11.88 -5.72 18.07
CA ASN A 355 -11.07 -4.74 17.38
C ASN A 355 -10.21 -4.01 18.40
N LEU A 356 -9.07 -3.54 17.99
CA LEU A 356 -8.16 -2.81 18.87
C LEU A 356 -8.05 -1.36 18.42
N TYR A 357 -7.88 -0.43 19.35
CA TYR A 357 -7.60 0.96 18.99
C TYR A 357 -6.52 1.60 19.87
N VAL A 358 -5.91 2.63 19.30
CA VAL A 358 -4.82 3.39 19.90
C VAL A 358 -5.23 4.86 19.92
N TYR A 359 -5.33 5.44 21.10
CA TYR A 359 -5.49 6.88 21.24
C TYR A 359 -4.16 7.58 20.97
N LEU A 360 -4.14 8.47 19.98
CA LEU A 360 -2.95 9.19 19.59
C LEU A 360 -2.96 10.63 20.12
N THR A 361 -1.80 11.07 20.61
CA THR A 361 -1.52 12.47 20.98
C THR A 361 -0.26 12.94 20.29
N TYR A 362 -0.13 14.27 20.13
CA TYR A 362 1.03 14.83 19.48
C TYR A 362 2.32 14.64 20.27
N GLY A 363 3.39 14.26 19.57
CA GLY A 363 4.73 14.14 20.11
C GLY A 363 5.79 14.15 19.02
N VAL A 364 7.04 14.30 19.41
CA VAL A 364 8.20 14.30 18.52
C VAL A 364 9.39 13.52 19.07
N ALA A 365 9.29 13.01 20.31
CA ALA A 365 10.33 12.18 20.90
C ALA A 365 10.20 10.75 20.39
N SER A 366 11.15 10.31 19.59
CA SER A 366 11.17 8.99 18.95
C SER A 366 12.58 8.43 18.96
N SER A 367 12.71 7.11 19.04
CA SER A 367 13.94 6.36 18.84
C SER A 367 14.07 5.82 17.43
N SER A 368 13.01 5.84 16.65
CA SER A 368 12.97 5.32 15.28
C SER A 368 13.52 6.30 14.25
N ASN A 369 13.94 5.74 13.13
CA ASN A 369 14.36 6.45 11.95
C ASN A 369 13.75 5.72 10.74
N ASP A 370 12.41 5.68 10.69
CA ASP A 370 11.69 5.00 9.64
C ASP A 370 11.99 5.65 8.27
N PRO A 371 12.41 4.88 7.26
CA PRO A 371 12.66 5.40 5.92
C PRO A 371 11.48 6.15 5.30
N ALA A 372 10.25 5.74 5.54
CA ALA A 372 9.06 6.43 5.04
C ALA A 372 8.92 7.83 5.66
N CYS A 373 9.35 8.01 6.91
CA CYS A 373 9.33 9.29 7.60
C CYS A 373 10.38 10.29 7.11
N GLN A 374 11.45 9.85 6.43
CA GLN A 374 12.53 10.73 5.95
C GLN A 374 12.06 11.77 4.93
N THR A 375 11.03 11.46 4.16
CA THR A 375 10.44 12.35 3.15
C THR A 375 9.23 13.13 3.65
N SER A 376 8.83 12.90 4.91
CA SER A 376 7.70 13.57 5.56
C SER A 376 7.96 15.07 5.75
N ALA A 377 6.90 15.87 5.74
CA ALA A 377 6.95 17.29 6.11
C ALA A 377 7.40 17.52 7.56
N SER A 378 7.32 16.52 8.42
CA SER A 378 7.79 16.53 9.81
C SER A 378 8.31 15.12 10.20
N PRO A 379 9.58 14.77 9.87
CA PRO A 379 10.13 13.45 10.14
C PRO A 379 10.06 13.04 11.62
N ALA A 380 10.28 13.97 12.53
CA ALA A 380 10.22 13.70 13.97
C ALA A 380 8.81 13.31 14.45
N ALA A 381 7.76 14.00 13.98
CA ALA A 381 6.40 13.66 14.32
C ALA A 381 5.97 12.33 13.67
N CYS A 382 6.38 12.08 12.43
CA CYS A 382 6.15 10.81 11.73
C CYS A 382 6.77 9.64 12.51
N ASN A 383 8.05 9.72 12.86
CA ASN A 383 8.73 8.68 13.65
C ASN A 383 8.07 8.48 15.03
N TYR A 384 7.58 9.55 15.66
CA TYR A 384 6.84 9.41 16.93
C TYR A 384 5.54 8.62 16.75
N GLY A 385 4.77 8.88 15.70
CA GLY A 385 3.57 8.11 15.36
C GLY A 385 3.88 6.64 15.10
N PHE A 386 4.94 6.37 14.36
CA PHE A 386 5.44 5.03 14.08
C PHE A 386 5.77 4.27 15.38
N ASP A 387 6.56 4.88 16.29
CA ASP A 387 6.88 4.27 17.59
C ASP A 387 5.66 4.06 18.47
N ALA A 388 4.69 4.98 18.45
CA ALA A 388 3.46 4.84 19.24
C ALA A 388 2.63 3.63 18.80
N ALA A 389 2.58 3.37 17.50
CA ALA A 389 1.90 2.21 16.93
C ALA A 389 2.61 0.90 17.29
N LEU A 390 3.94 0.84 17.18
CA LEU A 390 4.74 -0.32 17.57
C LEU A 390 4.63 -0.61 19.08
N ASP A 391 4.63 0.42 19.92
CA ASP A 391 4.46 0.29 21.37
C ASP A 391 3.10 -0.33 21.70
N ALA A 392 2.02 0.13 21.06
CA ALA A 392 0.69 -0.43 21.25
C ALA A 392 0.62 -1.90 20.79
N PHE A 393 1.13 -2.21 19.61
CA PHE A 393 1.16 -3.59 19.10
C PHE A 393 1.96 -4.53 20.02
N SER A 394 3.13 -4.09 20.47
CA SER A 394 3.97 -4.84 21.42
C SER A 394 3.25 -5.13 22.73
N LYS A 395 2.48 -4.17 23.25
CA LYS A 395 1.71 -4.32 24.50
C LYS A 395 0.55 -5.29 24.36
N ALA A 396 -0.21 -5.22 23.25
CA ALA A 396 -1.27 -6.18 22.97
C ALA A 396 -0.71 -7.61 22.83
N THR A 397 0.40 -7.75 22.12
CA THR A 397 1.11 -9.03 21.96
C THR A 397 1.61 -9.57 23.32
N ALA A 398 2.24 -8.73 24.15
CA ALA A 398 2.69 -9.11 25.50
C ALA A 398 1.53 -9.52 26.41
N ALA A 399 0.38 -8.90 26.25
CA ALA A 399 -0.86 -9.26 26.94
C ALA A 399 -1.52 -10.53 26.38
N ARG A 400 -1.01 -11.10 25.28
CA ARG A 400 -1.57 -12.26 24.57
C ARG A 400 -2.98 -12.02 24.03
N VAL A 401 -3.27 -10.79 23.67
CA VAL A 401 -4.51 -10.42 22.96
C VAL A 401 -4.30 -10.71 21.47
N ASP A 402 -5.37 -11.13 20.78
CA ASP A 402 -5.31 -11.35 19.34
C ASP A 402 -5.05 -10.03 18.61
N THR A 403 -3.87 -9.90 18.03
CA THR A 403 -3.44 -8.71 17.30
C THR A 403 -3.72 -8.78 15.80
N SER A 404 -4.23 -9.91 15.28
CA SER A 404 -4.57 -10.07 13.85
C SER A 404 -5.91 -9.43 13.46
N VAL A 405 -6.58 -8.81 14.38
CA VAL A 405 -7.86 -8.09 14.22
C VAL A 405 -7.68 -6.71 13.57
N ALA A 406 -8.77 -6.01 13.28
CA ALA A 406 -8.71 -4.63 12.82
C ALA A 406 -8.20 -3.69 13.92
N TRP A 407 -7.38 -2.72 13.51
CA TRP A 407 -6.83 -1.69 14.38
C TRP A 407 -7.31 -0.30 13.96
N TRP A 408 -7.61 0.52 14.94
CA TRP A 408 -8.10 1.88 14.74
C TRP A 408 -7.18 2.89 15.41
N LEU A 409 -6.90 3.98 14.72
CA LEU A 409 -6.18 5.13 15.25
C LEU A 409 -7.20 6.18 15.66
N ASP A 410 -7.28 6.45 16.94
CA ASP A 410 -8.20 7.43 17.53
C ASP A 410 -7.57 8.81 17.48
N ILE A 411 -8.18 9.70 16.69
CA ILE A 411 -7.70 11.05 16.37
C ILE A 411 -8.71 12.09 16.85
N GLU A 412 -8.60 12.44 18.13
CA GLU A 412 -9.48 13.37 18.80
C GLU A 412 -8.74 14.54 19.45
N PRO A 413 -9.43 15.65 19.78
CA PRO A 413 -8.87 16.69 20.63
C PRO A 413 -8.44 16.13 21.98
N ALA A 414 -7.21 16.48 22.41
CA ALA A 414 -6.68 16.00 23.67
C ALA A 414 -7.57 16.44 24.87
N PRO A 415 -7.84 15.55 25.83
CA PRO A 415 -8.53 15.88 27.06
C PRO A 415 -7.77 16.94 27.87
N PRO A 416 -8.45 17.66 28.78
CA PRO A 416 -7.79 18.61 29.68
C PRO A 416 -6.64 17.97 30.46
N GLY A 417 -5.45 18.58 30.37
CA GLY A 417 -4.24 18.11 31.06
C GLY A 417 -3.34 17.19 30.25
N ILE A 418 -3.76 16.78 29.05
CA ILE A 418 -2.94 16.06 28.08
C ILE A 418 -2.39 17.05 27.04
N PRO A 419 -1.13 16.91 26.59
CA PRO A 419 -0.60 17.74 25.51
C PRO A 419 -1.51 17.66 24.27
N GLY A 420 -1.99 18.83 23.81
CA GLY A 420 -2.83 18.92 22.61
C GLY A 420 -2.04 18.71 21.33
N TRP A 421 -2.76 18.57 20.22
CA TRP A 421 -2.20 18.52 18.89
C TRP A 421 -1.40 19.78 18.54
N SER A 422 -0.42 19.67 17.68
CA SER A 422 0.34 20.82 17.18
C SER A 422 -0.57 21.77 16.39
N SER A 423 -0.29 23.07 16.48
CA SER A 423 -0.89 24.04 15.56
C SER A 423 -0.41 23.90 14.11
N TYR A 424 0.66 23.12 13.88
CA TYR A 424 1.17 22.80 12.55
C TYR A 424 0.52 21.52 12.02
N LEU A 425 -0.55 21.68 11.26
CA LEU A 425 -1.40 20.56 10.79
C LEU A 425 -0.62 19.50 10.00
N ALA A 426 0.39 19.91 9.21
CA ALA A 426 1.21 18.96 8.46
C ALA A 426 2.07 18.05 9.38
N ALA A 427 2.45 18.51 10.59
CA ALA A 427 3.14 17.66 11.55
C ALA A 427 2.17 16.64 12.18
N ASN A 428 0.93 17.04 12.45
CA ASN A 428 -0.10 16.14 12.93
C ASN A 428 -0.42 15.07 11.88
N ALA A 429 -0.58 15.47 10.61
CA ALA A 429 -0.78 14.55 9.50
C ALA A 429 0.40 13.57 9.35
N ALA A 430 1.63 14.05 9.50
CA ALA A 430 2.83 13.22 9.48
C ALA A 430 2.85 12.20 10.62
N LEU A 431 2.42 12.58 11.82
CA LEU A 431 2.30 11.68 12.98
C LEU A 431 1.28 10.57 12.71
N VAL A 432 0.10 10.92 12.22
CA VAL A 432 -0.95 9.94 11.87
C VAL A 432 -0.46 8.99 10.79
N GLN A 433 0.23 9.51 9.75
CA GLN A 433 0.82 8.65 8.71
C GLN A 433 1.85 7.69 9.31
N GLY A 434 2.75 8.17 10.16
CA GLY A 434 3.72 7.32 10.85
C GLY A 434 3.06 6.21 11.69
N ALA A 435 1.94 6.49 12.34
CA ALA A 435 1.22 5.46 13.10
C ALA A 435 0.56 4.40 12.18
N ILE A 436 0.01 4.82 11.04
CA ILE A 436 -0.47 3.89 10.00
C ILE A 436 0.70 3.00 9.52
N ASP A 437 1.84 3.60 9.20
CA ASP A 437 3.03 2.90 8.71
C ASP A 437 3.58 1.92 9.77
N GLY A 438 3.54 2.29 11.05
CA GLY A 438 3.96 1.44 12.16
C GLY A 438 3.10 0.19 12.33
N LEU A 439 1.77 0.31 12.23
CA LEU A 439 0.88 -0.86 12.26
C LEU A 439 1.03 -1.72 11.00
N HIS A 440 1.20 -1.10 9.83
CA HIS A 440 1.50 -1.85 8.60
C HIS A 440 2.85 -2.57 8.67
N PHE A 441 3.84 -1.99 9.34
CA PHE A 441 5.15 -2.61 9.56
C PHE A 441 5.03 -3.93 10.35
N GLU A 442 4.09 -4.02 11.29
CA GLU A 442 3.75 -5.26 12.02
C GLU A 442 2.88 -6.24 11.20
N GLY A 443 2.64 -5.95 9.92
CA GLY A 443 1.90 -6.81 9.00
C GLY A 443 0.38 -6.67 9.07
N LEU A 444 -0.13 -5.63 9.75
CA LEU A 444 -1.55 -5.38 9.87
C LEU A 444 -2.11 -4.68 8.63
N ASN A 445 -3.06 -5.30 7.96
CA ASN A 445 -3.74 -4.73 6.79
C ASN A 445 -5.06 -4.01 7.16
N GLY A 446 -5.55 -4.24 8.38
CA GLY A 446 -6.81 -3.71 8.90
C GLY A 446 -6.61 -2.46 9.76
N VAL A 447 -5.98 -1.41 9.22
CA VAL A 447 -5.76 -0.15 9.94
C VAL A 447 -6.77 0.89 9.48
N GLY A 448 -7.55 1.44 10.41
CA GLY A 448 -8.52 2.49 10.14
C GLY A 448 -8.31 3.71 11.04
N ILE A 449 -9.11 4.76 10.80
CA ILE A 449 -9.09 5.99 11.58
C ILE A 449 -10.45 6.21 12.23
N TYR A 450 -10.45 6.46 13.54
CA TYR A 450 -11.56 7.04 14.26
C TYR A 450 -11.35 8.55 14.39
N ALA A 451 -12.35 9.32 14.04
CA ALA A 451 -12.44 10.75 14.30
C ALA A 451 -13.85 11.28 14.06
N SER A 452 -14.24 12.36 14.75
CA SER A 452 -15.37 13.15 14.28
C SER A 452 -14.95 13.97 13.04
N PRO A 453 -15.88 14.23 12.10
CA PRO A 453 -15.56 15.03 10.91
C PRO A 453 -14.99 16.41 11.22
N GLY A 454 -15.48 17.07 12.29
CA GLY A 454 -15.00 18.36 12.76
C GLY A 454 -13.59 18.30 13.35
N SER A 455 -13.32 17.30 14.19
CA SER A 455 -12.00 17.08 14.80
C SER A 455 -10.94 16.78 13.76
N TRP A 456 -11.24 15.90 12.80
CA TRP A 456 -10.30 15.50 11.76
C TRP A 456 -9.70 16.70 11.02
N SER A 457 -10.55 17.55 10.43
CA SER A 457 -10.07 18.70 9.66
C SER A 457 -9.33 19.73 10.52
N GLY A 458 -9.70 19.87 11.79
CA GLY A 458 -9.03 20.75 12.75
C GLY A 458 -7.66 20.24 13.18
N ILE A 459 -7.44 18.92 13.20
CA ILE A 459 -6.20 18.29 13.66
C ILE A 459 -5.21 18.13 12.51
N VAL A 460 -5.60 17.52 11.39
CA VAL A 460 -4.67 17.17 10.30
C VAL A 460 -4.81 18.03 9.04
N GLY A 461 -5.83 18.86 8.97
CA GLY A 461 -6.14 19.70 7.80
C GLY A 461 -6.96 18.95 6.73
N SER A 462 -7.53 19.73 5.79
CA SER A 462 -8.37 19.20 4.71
C SER A 462 -7.58 18.50 3.58
N ASP A 463 -6.27 18.72 3.53
CA ASP A 463 -5.41 18.23 2.44
C ASP A 463 -4.84 16.83 2.70
N TYR A 464 -4.88 16.37 3.95
CA TYR A 464 -4.47 15.02 4.32
C TYR A 464 -5.69 14.09 4.38
N SER A 465 -5.73 13.11 3.49
CA SER A 465 -6.83 12.15 3.37
C SER A 465 -6.28 10.77 3.02
N PRO A 466 -5.85 9.98 4.02
CA PRO A 466 -5.30 8.65 3.80
C PRO A 466 -6.35 7.69 3.25
N ALA A 467 -5.91 6.67 2.52
CA ALA A 467 -6.80 5.67 1.91
C ALA A 467 -7.10 4.50 2.85
N VAL A 468 -7.43 4.81 4.11
CA VAL A 468 -7.77 3.83 5.15
C VAL A 468 -9.25 3.88 5.51
N PRO A 469 -9.82 2.81 6.11
CA PRO A 469 -11.19 2.81 6.64
C PRO A 469 -11.45 3.93 7.63
N TYR A 470 -12.71 4.28 7.76
CA TYR A 470 -13.15 5.35 8.63
C TYR A 470 -14.23 4.87 9.60
N TRP A 471 -13.99 5.08 10.90
CA TRP A 471 -14.94 4.97 11.98
C TRP A 471 -15.37 6.40 12.35
N ALA A 472 -16.56 6.78 11.97
CA ALA A 472 -17.05 8.14 12.08
C ALA A 472 -17.77 8.36 13.41
N ALA A 473 -17.34 9.34 14.20
CA ALA A 473 -18.11 9.82 15.34
C ALA A 473 -19.08 10.91 14.87
N ASP A 474 -20.39 10.62 14.85
CA ASP A 474 -21.43 11.55 14.41
C ASP A 474 -22.66 11.43 15.33
N TRP A 475 -22.61 12.20 16.38
CA TRP A 475 -23.53 12.14 17.53
C TRP A 475 -24.97 12.60 17.22
N ASP A 476 -25.17 13.35 16.16
CA ASP A 476 -26.43 14.04 15.87
C ASP A 476 -27.27 13.41 14.75
N ILE A 477 -26.75 12.42 14.05
CA ILE A 477 -27.37 11.83 12.86
C ILE A 477 -27.58 10.32 13.06
N ALA A 478 -28.70 9.80 12.55
CA ALA A 478 -28.96 8.37 12.59
C ALA A 478 -27.84 7.58 11.86
N PRO A 479 -27.30 6.49 12.47
CA PRO A 479 -26.09 5.82 11.99
C PRO A 479 -26.18 5.34 10.55
N ALA A 480 -27.31 4.80 10.10
CA ALA A 480 -27.51 4.35 8.74
C ALA A 480 -27.44 5.49 7.69
N ILE A 481 -27.76 6.73 8.08
CA ILE A 481 -27.61 7.90 7.21
C ILE A 481 -26.15 8.32 7.13
N THR A 482 -25.42 8.27 8.24
CA THR A 482 -24.00 8.61 8.30
C THR A 482 -23.16 7.65 7.47
N CYS A 483 -23.43 6.34 7.51
CA CYS A 483 -22.77 5.34 6.67
C CYS A 483 -22.78 5.72 5.18
N ASN A 484 -23.91 6.22 4.70
CA ASN A 484 -24.09 6.53 3.27
C ASN A 484 -23.59 7.93 2.88
N ASN A 485 -23.61 8.89 3.79
CA ASN A 485 -23.49 10.30 3.45
C ASN A 485 -22.34 11.07 4.10
N VAL A 486 -21.67 10.53 5.13
CA VAL A 486 -20.66 11.29 5.88
C VAL A 486 -19.58 11.90 4.99
N LYS A 487 -19.13 11.19 3.97
CA LYS A 487 -18.12 11.68 3.03
C LYS A 487 -18.63 12.75 2.07
N SER A 488 -19.94 12.79 1.80
CA SER A 488 -20.56 13.83 0.97
C SER A 488 -20.79 15.12 1.77
N LEU A 489 -20.93 15.01 3.09
CA LEU A 489 -21.18 16.16 3.98
C LEU A 489 -19.88 16.87 4.38
N TYR A 490 -18.75 16.14 4.45
CA TYR A 490 -17.48 16.66 4.96
C TYR A 490 -16.33 16.41 3.99
N ARG A 491 -15.45 17.42 3.84
CA ARG A 491 -14.24 17.32 2.97
C ARG A 491 -13.02 16.90 3.79
N GLY A 492 -12.06 16.25 3.09
CA GLY A 492 -10.77 15.91 3.67
C GLY A 492 -10.76 14.68 4.60
N LEU A 493 -11.87 13.95 4.71
CA LEU A 493 -11.95 12.71 5.48
C LEU A 493 -11.10 11.60 4.86
N PRO A 494 -10.72 10.55 5.63
CA PRO A 494 -10.08 9.35 5.09
C PRO A 494 -10.79 8.80 3.86
N ARG A 495 -10.03 8.41 2.82
CA ARG A 495 -10.60 7.99 1.52
C ARG A 495 -11.20 6.60 1.53
N GLY A 496 -10.83 5.74 2.49
CA GLY A 496 -11.39 4.40 2.67
C GLY A 496 -12.90 4.41 3.00
N PRO A 497 -13.58 3.26 2.99
CA PRO A 497 -15.01 3.18 3.31
C PRO A 497 -15.29 3.60 4.76
N VAL A 498 -16.47 4.14 5.02
CA VAL A 498 -17.00 4.23 6.38
C VAL A 498 -17.42 2.82 6.78
N GLN A 499 -16.86 2.29 7.84
CA GLN A 499 -17.13 0.93 8.30
C GLN A 499 -17.92 0.90 9.61
N ILE A 500 -17.69 1.88 10.47
CA ILE A 500 -18.35 2.00 11.76
C ILE A 500 -18.80 3.45 11.94
N VAL A 501 -19.93 3.63 12.59
CA VAL A 501 -20.41 4.93 13.07
C VAL A 501 -20.66 4.84 14.55
N GLN A 502 -20.00 5.70 15.33
CA GLN A 502 -20.29 5.93 16.72
C GLN A 502 -21.40 6.99 16.82
N TYR A 503 -22.42 6.75 17.64
CA TYR A 503 -23.55 7.64 17.80
C TYR A 503 -24.04 7.67 19.25
N SER A 504 -24.75 8.71 19.65
CA SER A 504 -25.40 8.79 20.94
C SER A 504 -26.71 7.99 20.94
N SER A 505 -26.86 7.05 21.90
CA SER A 505 -28.12 6.36 22.09
C SER A 505 -29.02 7.15 23.04
N PRO A 506 -30.32 7.33 22.73
CA PRO A 506 -31.29 7.87 23.68
C PRO A 506 -31.41 7.04 24.98
N SER A 507 -30.99 5.77 24.93
CA SER A 507 -31.02 4.84 26.07
C SER A 507 -29.92 5.11 27.10
N TYR A 508 -28.85 5.83 26.70
CA TYR A 508 -27.72 6.19 27.55
C TYR A 508 -27.32 7.65 27.31
N PRO A 509 -28.17 8.61 27.75
CA PRO A 509 -27.83 10.04 27.61
C PRO A 509 -26.58 10.35 28.44
N TYR A 510 -25.60 11.04 27.85
CA TYR A 510 -24.43 11.54 28.56
C TYR A 510 -24.88 12.33 29.81
N PRO A 511 -24.43 11.96 31.02
CA PRO A 511 -24.70 12.80 32.16
C PRO A 511 -23.90 14.09 32.04
N ALA A 512 -24.58 15.21 32.06
CA ALA A 512 -23.96 16.52 32.08
C ALA A 512 -22.98 16.63 33.25
N GLY A 513 -21.67 16.63 32.97
CA GLY A 513 -20.64 17.03 33.93
C GLY A 513 -19.75 15.97 34.57
N GLY A 514 -19.60 14.76 34.02
CA GLY A 514 -18.66 13.78 34.58
C GLY A 514 -18.19 12.76 33.60
N MET A 515 -16.94 12.30 33.69
CA MET A 515 -16.45 11.09 33.04
C MET A 515 -17.34 9.93 33.45
N SER A 516 -18.17 9.48 32.54
CA SER A 516 -19.24 8.54 32.80
C SER A 516 -18.78 7.11 32.53
N THR A 517 -19.31 6.17 33.26
CA THR A 517 -19.37 4.73 32.95
C THR A 517 -20.33 4.43 31.79
N ALA A 518 -20.72 5.42 31.00
CA ALA A 518 -21.52 5.26 29.81
C ALA A 518 -20.67 4.61 28.69
N PHE A 519 -21.30 3.76 27.93
CA PHE A 519 -20.71 3.12 26.76
C PHE A 519 -21.12 3.91 25.52
N ASP A 520 -20.21 3.98 24.57
CA ASP A 520 -20.51 4.54 23.26
C ASP A 520 -21.06 3.42 22.36
N ASP A 521 -22.19 3.72 21.72
CA ASP A 521 -22.84 2.76 20.81
C ASP A 521 -22.23 2.87 19.40
N ASP A 522 -21.89 1.74 18.81
CA ASP A 522 -21.34 1.60 17.49
C ASP A 522 -22.28 0.83 16.55
N TYR A 523 -22.30 1.26 15.30
CA TYR A 523 -23.08 0.67 14.23
C TYR A 523 -22.20 0.35 13.03
N ALA A 524 -22.22 -0.92 12.59
CA ALA A 524 -21.46 -1.36 11.44
C ALA A 524 -22.13 -0.97 10.12
N CYS A 525 -21.39 -0.33 9.25
CA CYS A 525 -21.84 0.05 7.92
C CYS A 525 -21.68 -1.10 6.93
#